data_711885d48bd5e1fe0bdce8e8814574fb
#
_entry.id   711885d48bd5e1fe0bdce8e8814574fb
#
_cell.length_a   1.000
_cell.length_b   1.000
_cell.length_c   1.000
_cell.angle_alpha   90.00
_cell.angle_beta   90.00
_cell.angle_gamma   90.00
#
_symmetry.space_group_name_H-M   'P 1'
#
loop_
_entity.id
_entity.type
_entity.pdbx_description
1 polymer ?
#
loop_
_entity_poly.entity_id
_entity_poly.type
_entity_poly.pdbx_seq_one_letter_code
_entity_poly.pdbx_strand_id
1 'polypeptide(L)'
;MMVSGQGNFGSVDGDRPAAMRYTEAKLSAIAEEMLFDLDKDTVNMIANFDGSQNEPQVLPAKIPQLLLNGCMGIAVGMATNIPPHNLREIISAILKLIDNPEATIEELMEFIKGPDFPTGGLIYNREDILRAYTTGKGGIVMRG
;
A
#
# COMPACT_ATOMS: atom_id res chain seq x y z
N MET A 1 5.06 5.77 4.57
CA MET A 1 6.42 5.82 4.00
C MET A 1 7.28 4.75 4.70
N MET A 2 7.94 3.87 3.93
CA MET A 2 8.68 2.71 4.47
C MET A 2 10.10 3.06 4.90
N VAL A 3 10.65 4.13 4.36
CA VAL A 3 12.00 4.61 4.68
C VAL A 3 11.93 5.96 5.38
N SER A 4 12.64 6.07 6.49
CA SER A 4 12.86 7.32 7.20
C SER A 4 14.22 7.86 6.78
N GLY A 5 14.24 9.00 6.10
CA GLY A 5 15.44 9.66 5.61
C GLY A 5 15.80 10.86 6.48
N GLN A 6 17.10 11.17 6.55
CA GLN A 6 17.63 12.39 7.14
C GLN A 6 18.59 13.05 6.15
N GLY A 7 18.45 14.35 5.97
CA GLY A 7 19.22 15.12 4.99
C GLY A 7 18.41 15.48 3.75
N ASN A 8 19.08 16.02 2.74
CA ASN A 8 18.45 16.46 1.49
C ASN A 8 18.34 15.30 0.50
N PHE A 9 17.12 14.77 0.32
CA PHE A 9 16.76 13.73 -0.67
C PHE A 9 16.18 14.31 -1.97
N GLY A 10 16.25 15.63 -2.16
CA GLY A 10 15.58 16.33 -3.24
C GLY A 10 14.18 16.82 -2.84
N SER A 11 13.49 17.45 -3.76
CA SER A 11 12.12 17.94 -3.56
C SER A 11 11.20 17.50 -4.70
N VAL A 12 9.88 17.61 -4.47
CA VAL A 12 8.87 17.38 -5.49
C VAL A 12 8.98 18.41 -6.63
N ASP A 13 9.52 19.60 -6.32
CA ASP A 13 9.75 20.68 -7.30
C ASP A 13 10.98 20.45 -8.19
N GLY A 14 11.67 19.32 -8.03
CA GLY A 14 12.78 18.91 -8.87
C GLY A 14 14.17 19.34 -8.37
N ASP A 15 14.30 19.80 -7.14
CA ASP A 15 15.61 20.06 -6.54
C ASP A 15 16.42 18.77 -6.45
N ARG A 16 17.72 18.88 -6.74
CA ARG A 16 18.62 17.74 -6.71
C ARG A 16 18.91 17.32 -5.27
N PRO A 17 19.00 16.00 -4.99
CA PRO A 17 19.43 15.51 -3.69
C PRO A 17 20.89 15.87 -3.43
N ALA A 18 21.27 15.93 -2.16
CA ALA A 18 22.67 16.00 -1.74
C ALA A 18 23.42 14.73 -2.14
N ALA A 19 24.76 14.80 -2.14
CA ALA A 19 25.56 13.59 -2.28
C ALA A 19 25.23 12.59 -1.16
N MET A 20 25.22 11.29 -1.46
CA MET A 20 24.76 10.25 -0.52
C MET A 20 25.54 10.22 0.81
N ARG A 21 26.78 10.73 0.86
CA ARG A 21 27.57 10.84 2.09
C ARG A 21 27.01 11.84 3.12
N TYR A 22 26.05 12.67 2.71
CA TYR A 22 25.38 13.65 3.57
C TYR A 22 23.97 13.24 3.97
N THR A 23 23.51 12.07 3.54
CA THR A 23 22.18 11.59 3.82
C THR A 23 22.22 10.26 4.57
N GLU A 24 21.23 10.07 5.44
CA GLU A 24 21.04 8.83 6.16
C GLU A 24 19.65 8.26 5.83
N ALA A 25 19.55 6.95 5.74
CA ALA A 25 18.30 6.25 5.53
C ALA A 25 18.20 5.06 6.48
N LYS A 26 17.04 4.91 7.10
CA LYS A 26 16.71 3.75 7.95
C LYS A 26 15.28 3.29 7.70
N LEU A 27 14.96 2.08 8.13
CA LEU A 27 13.59 1.61 8.12
C LEU A 27 12.74 2.48 9.06
N SER A 28 11.52 2.76 8.66
CA SER A 28 10.53 3.31 9.57
C SER A 28 9.93 2.19 10.45
N ALA A 29 9.33 2.53 11.59
CA ALA A 29 8.72 1.54 12.47
C ALA A 29 7.69 0.65 11.73
N ILE A 30 6.91 1.22 10.82
CA ILE A 30 5.95 0.45 10.02
C ILE A 30 6.65 -0.52 9.04
N ALA A 31 7.85 -0.20 8.57
CA ALA A 31 8.62 -1.09 7.71
C ALA A 31 9.19 -2.28 8.50
N GLU A 32 9.54 -2.09 9.76
CA GLU A 32 9.96 -3.17 10.65
C GLU A 32 8.84 -4.20 10.86
N GLU A 33 7.58 -3.75 10.98
CA GLU A 33 6.41 -4.63 11.06
C GLU A 33 6.17 -5.46 9.77
N MET A 34 6.67 -5.00 8.63
CA MET A 34 6.62 -5.77 7.38
C MET A 34 7.59 -6.93 7.35
N LEU A 35 8.68 -6.84 8.11
CA LEU A 35 9.71 -7.88 8.24
C LEU A 35 9.48 -8.79 9.45
N PHE A 36 8.49 -8.48 10.28
CA PHE A 36 8.17 -9.27 11.46
C PHE A 36 7.87 -10.73 11.08
N ASP A 37 8.41 -11.66 11.84
CA ASP A 37 8.31 -13.11 11.60
C ASP A 37 9.03 -13.63 10.33
N LEU A 38 9.93 -12.85 9.70
CA LEU A 38 10.71 -13.30 8.54
C LEU A 38 11.59 -14.52 8.87
N ASP A 39 12.05 -14.64 10.10
CA ASP A 39 12.87 -15.73 10.63
C ASP A 39 12.07 -17.00 10.99
N LYS A 40 10.75 -16.97 10.86
CA LYS A 40 9.84 -18.05 11.27
C LYS A 40 9.30 -18.90 10.11
N ASP A 41 9.99 -18.90 8.98
CA ASP A 41 9.59 -19.68 7.78
C ASP A 41 8.18 -19.35 7.28
N THR A 42 7.83 -18.06 7.35
CA THR A 42 6.50 -17.54 6.95
C THR A 42 6.39 -17.28 5.45
N VAL A 43 7.50 -17.17 4.74
CA VAL A 43 7.58 -16.88 3.30
C VAL A 43 8.69 -17.70 2.63
N ASN A 44 8.54 -17.92 1.32
CA ASN A 44 9.56 -18.60 0.55
C ASN A 44 10.81 -17.72 0.39
N MET A 45 11.97 -18.35 0.56
CA MET A 45 13.28 -17.73 0.34
C MET A 45 13.82 -18.14 -1.01
N ILE A 46 14.41 -17.21 -1.75
CA ILE A 46 15.08 -17.43 -3.05
C ILE A 46 16.51 -16.92 -2.98
N ALA A 47 17.37 -17.44 -3.85
CA ALA A 47 18.73 -16.91 -3.95
C ALA A 47 18.71 -15.48 -4.49
N ASN A 48 19.55 -14.60 -3.93
CA ASN A 48 19.78 -13.26 -4.46
C ASN A 48 20.48 -13.32 -5.81
N PHE A 49 20.72 -12.17 -6.45
CA PHE A 49 21.26 -12.08 -7.81
C PHE A 49 22.57 -12.87 -8.03
N ASP A 50 23.49 -12.85 -7.08
CA ASP A 50 24.78 -13.54 -7.18
C ASP A 50 24.82 -14.92 -6.49
N GLY A 51 23.72 -15.35 -5.92
CA GLY A 51 23.58 -16.62 -5.20
C GLY A 51 24.34 -16.69 -3.89
N SER A 52 24.87 -15.58 -3.39
CA SER A 52 25.67 -15.52 -2.16
C SER A 52 24.81 -15.62 -0.89
N GLN A 53 23.56 -15.18 -0.98
CA GLN A 53 22.60 -15.17 0.14
C GLN A 53 21.18 -15.49 -0.35
N ASN A 54 20.30 -15.78 0.59
CA ASN A 54 18.87 -15.92 0.32
C ASN A 54 18.12 -14.65 0.72
N GLU A 55 17.13 -14.31 -0.08
CA GLU A 55 16.21 -13.19 0.19
C GLU A 55 14.76 -13.66 0.15
N PRO A 56 13.83 -13.01 0.86
CA PRO A 56 12.44 -13.38 0.81
C PRO A 56 11.83 -13.02 -0.56
N GLN A 57 11.11 -13.96 -1.15
CA GLN A 57 10.39 -13.73 -2.41
C GLN A 57 9.30 -12.66 -2.24
N VAL A 58 8.64 -12.64 -1.09
CA VAL A 58 7.68 -11.62 -0.64
C VAL A 58 7.89 -11.37 0.84
N LEU A 59 7.51 -10.20 1.33
CA LEU A 59 7.58 -9.92 2.77
C LEU A 59 6.40 -10.56 3.52
N PRO A 60 6.57 -10.98 4.80
CA PRO A 60 5.50 -11.54 5.63
C PRO A 60 4.30 -10.60 5.79
N ALA A 61 4.56 -9.30 5.80
CA ALA A 61 3.57 -8.22 5.74
C ALA A 61 2.44 -8.36 6.77
N LYS A 62 2.73 -8.08 8.02
CA LYS A 62 1.75 -8.05 9.11
C LYS A 62 0.62 -7.01 8.92
N ILE A 63 0.82 -6.05 8.02
CA ILE A 63 -0.08 -4.94 7.74
C ILE A 63 -0.57 -5.05 6.29
N PRO A 64 -1.84 -4.77 5.97
CA PRO A 64 -2.40 -4.87 4.61
C PRO A 64 -1.92 -3.73 3.70
N GLN A 65 -0.64 -3.73 3.34
CA GLN A 65 0.05 -2.64 2.65
C GLN A 65 -0.53 -2.34 1.26
N LEU A 66 -1.02 -3.35 0.54
CA LEU A 66 -1.58 -3.14 -0.80
C LEU A 66 -2.75 -2.15 -0.78
N LEU A 67 -3.65 -2.29 0.18
CA LEU A 67 -4.80 -1.40 0.33
C LEU A 67 -4.44 -0.11 1.07
N LEU A 68 -3.50 -0.18 2.02
CA LEU A 68 -3.12 0.98 2.82
C LEU A 68 -2.38 2.05 1.99
N ASN A 69 -1.40 1.63 1.21
CA ASN A 69 -0.58 2.55 0.41
C ASN A 69 -1.04 2.66 -1.06
N GLY A 70 -1.89 1.73 -1.49
CA GLY A 70 -2.21 1.60 -2.90
C GLY A 70 -1.05 1.05 -3.73
N CYS A 71 -1.28 0.87 -5.01
CA CYS A 71 -0.29 0.37 -5.95
C CYS A 71 -0.59 0.91 -7.35
N MET A 72 0.44 1.33 -8.05
CA MET A 72 0.37 1.66 -9.47
C MET A 72 1.36 0.80 -10.23
N GLY A 73 0.89 0.14 -11.28
CA GLY A 73 1.73 -0.71 -12.11
C GLY A 73 1.29 -0.67 -13.57
N ILE A 74 2.27 -0.73 -14.47
CA ILE A 74 2.05 -0.74 -15.91
C ILE A 74 2.76 -1.97 -16.48
N ALA A 75 2.00 -2.76 -17.26
CA ALA A 75 2.50 -3.91 -17.97
C ALA A 75 2.02 -3.90 -19.42
N VAL A 76 2.52 -4.81 -20.25
CA VAL A 76 2.05 -4.94 -21.63
C VAL A 76 0.62 -5.48 -21.61
N GLY A 77 -0.31 -4.69 -22.16
CA GLY A 77 -1.72 -5.07 -22.27
C GLY A 77 -2.56 -4.90 -21.02
N MET A 78 -1.98 -4.50 -19.88
CA MET A 78 -2.72 -4.25 -18.64
C MET A 78 -2.05 -3.20 -17.74
N ALA A 79 -2.83 -2.58 -16.90
CA ALA A 79 -2.34 -1.66 -15.86
C ALA A 79 -3.17 -1.84 -14.58
N THR A 80 -2.58 -1.50 -13.45
CA THR A 80 -3.30 -1.42 -12.17
C THR A 80 -3.09 -0.05 -11.55
N ASN A 81 -4.10 0.45 -10.87
CA ASN A 81 -4.06 1.69 -10.11
C ASN A 81 -4.98 1.57 -8.91
N ILE A 82 -4.45 1.03 -7.82
CA ILE A 82 -5.16 0.84 -6.56
C ILE A 82 -4.89 2.07 -5.69
N PRO A 83 -5.91 2.84 -5.28
CA PRO A 83 -5.73 3.99 -4.42
C PRO A 83 -5.40 3.58 -2.97
N PRO A 84 -4.77 4.45 -2.18
CA PRO A 84 -4.58 4.24 -0.75
C PRO A 84 -5.90 4.34 0.02
N HIS A 85 -5.95 3.70 1.21
CA HIS A 85 -7.12 3.66 2.08
C HIS A 85 -6.75 3.91 3.54
N ASN A 86 -7.74 4.22 4.35
CA ASN A 86 -7.57 4.42 5.79
C ASN A 86 -7.32 3.09 6.51
N LEU A 87 -6.28 3.02 7.34
CA LEU A 87 -5.89 1.81 8.05
C LEU A 87 -7.00 1.29 8.98
N ARG A 88 -7.70 2.18 9.69
CA ARG A 88 -8.77 1.78 10.62
C ARG A 88 -9.96 1.19 9.87
N GLU A 89 -10.33 1.79 8.74
CA GLU A 89 -11.41 1.30 7.89
C GLU A 89 -11.07 -0.08 7.32
N ILE A 90 -9.83 -0.27 6.82
CA ILE A 90 -9.37 -1.57 6.32
C ILE A 90 -9.42 -2.63 7.43
N ILE A 91 -8.90 -2.33 8.63
CA ILE A 91 -8.92 -3.28 9.74
C ILE A 91 -10.35 -3.65 10.13
N SER A 92 -11.27 -2.69 10.18
CA SER A 92 -12.67 -2.96 10.47
C SER A 92 -13.32 -3.87 9.43
N ALA A 93 -13.01 -3.67 8.15
CA ALA A 93 -13.48 -4.54 7.07
C ALA A 93 -12.86 -5.96 7.16
N ILE A 94 -11.59 -6.07 7.52
CA ILE A 94 -10.94 -7.37 7.73
C ILE A 94 -11.59 -8.13 8.89
N LEU A 95 -11.88 -7.47 10.01
CA LEU A 95 -12.58 -8.09 11.14
C LEU A 95 -13.97 -8.58 10.72
N LYS A 96 -14.71 -7.79 9.93
CA LYS A 96 -15.99 -8.22 9.36
C LYS A 96 -15.86 -9.47 8.49
N LEU A 97 -14.80 -9.55 7.65
CA LEU A 97 -14.53 -10.72 6.81
C LEU A 97 -14.14 -11.96 7.62
N ILE A 98 -13.44 -11.80 8.75
CA ILE A 98 -13.11 -12.90 9.65
C ILE A 98 -14.40 -13.48 10.27
N ASP A 99 -15.32 -12.60 10.69
CA ASP A 99 -16.59 -12.99 11.29
C ASP A 99 -17.59 -13.54 10.24
N ASN A 100 -17.56 -13.01 9.02
CA ASN A 100 -18.40 -13.42 7.90
C ASN A 100 -17.60 -13.46 6.59
N PRO A 101 -17.00 -14.62 6.22
CA PRO A 101 -16.23 -14.77 4.98
C PRO A 101 -17.01 -14.53 3.69
N GLU A 102 -18.33 -14.64 3.75
CA GLU A 102 -19.25 -14.41 2.60
C GLU A 102 -19.75 -12.96 2.52
N ALA A 103 -19.17 -12.04 3.28
CA ALA A 103 -19.56 -10.63 3.25
C ALA A 103 -19.44 -10.04 1.84
N THR A 104 -20.48 -9.32 1.42
CA THR A 104 -20.51 -8.67 0.10
C THR A 104 -19.65 -7.40 0.08
N ILE A 105 -19.36 -6.90 -1.13
CA ILE A 105 -18.61 -5.65 -1.29
C ILE A 105 -19.38 -4.48 -0.67
N GLU A 106 -20.68 -4.44 -0.81
CA GLU A 106 -21.56 -3.44 -0.23
C GLU A 106 -21.48 -3.41 1.29
N GLU A 107 -21.46 -4.59 1.95
CA GLU A 107 -21.26 -4.71 3.39
C GLU A 107 -19.88 -4.24 3.83
N LEU A 108 -18.83 -4.53 3.06
CA LEU A 108 -17.48 -4.04 3.35
C LEU A 108 -17.36 -2.52 3.16
N MET A 109 -18.11 -1.95 2.24
CA MET A 109 -18.16 -0.50 2.02
C MET A 109 -18.91 0.28 3.12
N GLU A 110 -19.57 -0.41 4.05
CA GLU A 110 -20.04 0.23 5.29
C GLU A 110 -18.85 0.68 6.16
N PHE A 111 -17.73 -0.03 6.09
CA PHE A 111 -16.49 0.26 6.80
C PHE A 111 -15.52 1.08 5.94
N ILE A 112 -15.25 0.66 4.70
CA ILE A 112 -14.36 1.35 3.75
C ILE A 112 -15.20 2.25 2.87
N LYS A 113 -15.21 3.54 3.18
CA LYS A 113 -16.07 4.52 2.49
C LYS A 113 -15.54 4.95 1.13
N GLY A 114 -14.24 4.76 0.91
CA GLY A 114 -13.55 5.13 -0.32
C GLY A 114 -12.05 5.31 -0.12
N PRO A 115 -11.35 5.80 -1.15
CA PRO A 115 -9.93 6.14 -1.06
C PRO A 115 -9.65 7.19 0.03
N ASP A 116 -8.47 7.09 0.66
CA ASP A 116 -7.97 8.04 1.64
C ASP A 116 -6.54 8.47 1.25
N PHE A 117 -6.41 9.67 0.70
CA PHE A 117 -5.14 10.18 0.18
C PHE A 117 -4.40 11.02 1.24
N PRO A 118 -3.05 11.00 1.27
CA PRO A 118 -2.26 11.76 2.25
C PRO A 118 -2.54 13.26 2.25
N THR A 119 -2.89 13.83 1.08
CA THR A 119 -3.20 15.25 0.92
C THR A 119 -4.69 15.57 1.07
N GLY A 120 -5.50 14.56 1.39
CA GLY A 120 -6.96 14.70 1.45
C GLY A 120 -7.61 14.76 0.07
N GLY A 121 -8.75 15.45 -0.01
CA GLY A 121 -9.56 15.61 -1.21
C GLY A 121 -11.02 15.30 -0.98
N LEU A 122 -11.85 15.73 -1.91
CA LEU A 122 -13.30 15.51 -1.89
C LEU A 122 -13.70 14.61 -3.06
N ILE A 123 -14.49 13.58 -2.76
CA ILE A 123 -15.12 12.71 -3.75
C ILE A 123 -16.64 12.90 -3.61
N TYR A 124 -17.30 13.28 -4.69
CA TYR A 124 -18.73 13.63 -4.66
C TYR A 124 -19.64 12.46 -5.05
N ASN A 125 -19.13 11.51 -5.82
CA ASN A 125 -19.95 10.42 -6.38
C ASN A 125 -19.62 9.07 -5.72
N ARG A 126 -20.46 8.67 -4.77
CA ARG A 126 -20.35 7.38 -4.09
C ARG A 126 -20.65 6.19 -5.03
N GLU A 127 -21.49 6.38 -6.04
CA GLU A 127 -21.83 5.32 -6.99
C GLU A 127 -20.62 4.92 -7.85
N ASP A 128 -19.78 5.87 -8.21
CA ASP A 128 -18.54 5.59 -8.94
C ASP A 128 -17.54 4.78 -8.08
N ILE A 129 -17.48 5.05 -6.78
CA ILE A 129 -16.65 4.25 -5.86
C ILE A 129 -17.20 2.82 -5.79
N LEU A 130 -18.50 2.65 -5.58
CA LEU A 130 -19.15 1.33 -5.53
C LEU A 130 -18.90 0.55 -6.82
N ARG A 131 -19.11 1.20 -7.97
CA ARG A 131 -18.88 0.58 -9.27
C ARG A 131 -17.41 0.16 -9.45
N ALA A 132 -16.46 1.04 -9.08
CA ALA A 132 -15.04 0.75 -9.19
C ALA A 132 -14.63 -0.43 -8.30
N TYR A 133 -15.14 -0.52 -7.08
CA TYR A 133 -14.83 -1.60 -6.16
C TYR A 133 -15.50 -2.92 -6.55
N THR A 134 -16.73 -2.88 -7.06
CA THR A 134 -17.46 -4.08 -7.49
C THR A 134 -16.88 -4.68 -8.78
N THR A 135 -16.49 -3.83 -9.73
CA THR A 135 -16.05 -4.28 -11.05
C THR A 135 -14.52 -4.35 -11.19
N GLY A 136 -13.78 -3.77 -10.27
CA GLY A 136 -12.33 -3.54 -10.39
C GLY A 136 -11.94 -2.55 -11.47
N LYS A 137 -12.91 -1.81 -12.05
CA LYS A 137 -12.70 -0.84 -13.12
C LYS A 137 -13.57 0.39 -12.93
N GLY A 138 -13.03 1.56 -13.20
CA GLY A 138 -13.77 2.80 -13.14
C GLY A 138 -12.87 4.01 -12.94
N GLY A 139 -13.43 5.20 -13.10
CA GLY A 139 -12.79 6.46 -12.77
C GLY A 139 -13.51 7.09 -11.59
N ILE A 140 -12.75 7.60 -10.63
CA ILE A 140 -13.28 8.35 -9.49
C ILE A 140 -12.79 9.78 -9.65
N VAL A 141 -13.73 10.73 -9.67
CA VAL A 141 -13.40 12.16 -9.77
C VAL A 141 -13.14 12.72 -8.39
N MET A 142 -11.94 13.24 -8.20
CA MET A 142 -11.51 13.89 -6.97
C MET A 142 -11.25 15.37 -7.20
N ARG A 143 -11.49 16.17 -6.16
CA ARG A 143 -11.10 17.57 -6.09
C ARG A 143 -10.30 17.77 -4.81
N GLY A 144 -9.06 18.23 -4.93
CA GLY A 144 -8.18 18.65 -3.85
C GLY A 144 -8.06 20.15 -3.75
#